data_dd8364ab7935a7c85228f7922cc35065
#
_entry.id   dd8364ab7935a7c85228f7922cc35065
#
_cell.length_a   1.000
_cell.length_b   1.000
_cell.length_c   1.000
_cell.angle_alpha   90.00
_cell.angle_beta   90.00
_cell.angle_gamma   90.00
#
_symmetry.space_group_name_H-M   'P 1'
#
loop_
_entity.id
_entity.type
_entity.pdbx_description
1 polymer ?
#
loop_
_entity_poly.entity_id
_entity_poly.type
_entity_poly.pdbx_seq_one_letter_code
_entity_poly.pdbx_strand_id
1 'polypeptide(L)'
;VPDPSPPSPPADEAARLLALGAYGLLDSVAESAYDDIVRLAATLCDTPAAAIALLDRERVWFKARVGVAPSELPRSHSICSELIWHSQPDRLLVIDDVAADPRFAALGLSLEDGRPLRFYAGAPLWTPDGHPLGTICVLDAAPRALRAAQAEGLAALARQIQHLFELRRYAMEQRRLLSEREAFASQLERAQADLQLRNEELLHSASHDALTGLLNRTALAQLQGNPETMRQLGRVAYTLMLIDVDHFKQVNDRYGHLLGDRALRAVADAVAGSIREGDVAIRYGGEEFLVVLPGTRLAVAAEVGERIRARVARSALPFALTVSIGVAAGEPGRDAPEQVFDRADQALYRAKAGGRDRLVADDG
;
A
#
# COMPACT_ATOMS: atom_id res chain seq x y z
N VAL A 1 63.16 21.90 -7.28
CA VAL A 1 62.16 21.52 -8.28
C VAL A 1 60.81 21.84 -7.64
N PRO A 2 59.99 22.73 -8.17
CA PRO A 2 58.65 22.96 -7.60
C PRO A 2 57.86 21.68 -7.75
N ASP A 3 57.25 21.26 -6.64
CA ASP A 3 56.28 20.18 -6.57
C ASP A 3 55.14 20.51 -7.55
N PRO A 4 54.78 19.65 -8.51
CA PRO A 4 53.69 19.95 -9.42
C PRO A 4 52.40 19.93 -8.59
N SER A 5 51.93 21.14 -8.29
CA SER A 5 50.60 21.28 -7.64
C SER A 5 49.56 20.49 -8.46
N PRO A 6 48.74 19.65 -7.85
CA PRO A 6 47.71 18.95 -8.57
C PRO A 6 46.80 19.96 -9.27
N PRO A 7 46.36 19.70 -10.50
CA PRO A 7 45.46 20.59 -11.22
C PRO A 7 44.23 20.88 -10.37
N SER A 8 43.83 22.16 -10.34
CA SER A 8 42.65 22.58 -9.55
C SER A 8 41.40 21.88 -10.06
N PRO A 9 40.54 21.39 -9.15
CA PRO A 9 39.28 20.74 -9.53
C PRO A 9 38.39 21.72 -10.33
N PRO A 10 37.53 21.23 -11.23
CA PRO A 10 36.58 22.07 -11.97
C PRO A 10 35.72 22.89 -11.00
N ALA A 11 35.28 24.05 -11.46
CA ALA A 11 34.50 24.98 -10.63
C ALA A 11 33.24 24.40 -10.01
N ASP A 12 32.80 23.23 -10.49
CA ASP A 12 31.61 22.50 -10.01
C ASP A 12 31.90 20.99 -9.71
N GLU A 13 32.98 20.75 -8.95
CA GLU A 13 33.36 19.39 -8.57
C GLU A 13 32.26 18.67 -7.73
N ALA A 14 31.49 19.41 -6.95
CA ALA A 14 30.40 18.85 -6.16
C ALA A 14 29.29 18.31 -7.05
N ALA A 15 28.89 19.06 -8.08
CA ALA A 15 27.87 18.59 -9.04
C ALA A 15 28.38 17.40 -9.87
N ARG A 16 29.65 17.42 -10.28
CA ARG A 16 30.28 16.29 -10.96
C ARG A 16 30.23 14.99 -10.13
N LEU A 17 30.59 15.08 -8.86
CA LEU A 17 30.57 13.92 -7.95
C LEU A 17 29.14 13.43 -7.67
N LEU A 18 28.18 14.34 -7.55
CA LEU A 18 26.76 13.96 -7.47
C LEU A 18 26.29 13.24 -8.74
N ALA A 19 26.67 13.77 -9.91
CA ALA A 19 26.36 13.14 -11.19
C ALA A 19 26.97 11.73 -11.28
N LEU A 20 28.26 11.56 -10.90
CA LEU A 20 28.91 10.25 -10.87
C LEU A 20 28.19 9.27 -9.91
N GLY A 21 27.80 9.74 -8.72
CA GLY A 21 27.07 8.97 -7.72
C GLY A 21 25.73 8.44 -8.22
N ALA A 22 25.04 9.23 -9.07
CA ALA A 22 23.72 8.86 -9.61
C ALA A 22 23.73 7.60 -10.50
N TYR A 23 24.90 7.20 -11.02
CA TYR A 23 25.04 5.98 -11.83
C TYR A 23 25.33 4.73 -10.99
N GLY A 24 25.69 4.86 -9.71
CA GLY A 24 26.00 3.74 -8.83
C GLY A 24 27.08 2.81 -9.39
N LEU A 25 28.12 3.40 -10.04
CA LEU A 25 29.20 2.65 -10.69
C LEU A 25 30.36 2.40 -9.76
N LEU A 26 30.71 3.37 -8.91
CA LEU A 26 31.83 3.23 -7.96
C LEU A 26 31.59 2.04 -7.04
N ASP A 27 32.64 1.27 -6.82
CA ASP A 27 32.66 0.07 -5.95
C ASP A 27 31.60 -1.01 -6.33
N SER A 28 31.07 -0.93 -7.56
CA SER A 28 30.14 -1.91 -8.08
C SER A 28 30.86 -3.17 -8.55
N VAL A 29 30.17 -4.30 -8.60
CA VAL A 29 30.70 -5.58 -9.12
C VAL A 29 31.12 -5.45 -10.59
N ALA A 30 32.05 -6.32 -11.01
CA ALA A 30 32.44 -6.44 -12.41
C ALA A 30 31.24 -6.80 -13.29
N GLU A 31 31.17 -6.23 -14.48
CA GLU A 31 30.09 -6.44 -15.44
C GLU A 31 30.70 -6.69 -16.82
N SER A 32 30.37 -7.84 -17.43
CA SER A 32 30.97 -8.30 -18.70
C SER A 32 30.84 -7.25 -19.83
N ALA A 33 29.77 -6.45 -19.85
CA ALA A 33 29.60 -5.42 -20.86
C ALA A 33 30.74 -4.38 -20.88
N TYR A 34 31.23 -3.98 -19.71
CA TYR A 34 32.37 -3.05 -19.61
C TYR A 34 33.71 -3.77 -19.86
N ASP A 35 33.85 -5.00 -19.40
CA ASP A 35 35.06 -5.81 -19.64
C ASP A 35 35.24 -6.09 -21.14
N ASP A 36 34.15 -6.37 -21.87
CA ASP A 36 34.19 -6.57 -23.32
C ASP A 36 34.61 -5.27 -24.06
N ILE A 37 34.10 -4.15 -23.66
CA ILE A 37 34.48 -2.86 -24.27
C ILE A 37 36.00 -2.58 -24.05
N VAL A 38 36.50 -2.85 -22.86
CA VAL A 38 37.94 -2.65 -22.56
C VAL A 38 38.81 -3.57 -23.40
N ARG A 39 38.43 -4.86 -23.56
CA ARG A 39 39.13 -5.80 -24.45
C ARG A 39 39.08 -5.35 -25.91
N LEU A 40 37.93 -4.86 -26.37
CA LEU A 40 37.79 -4.32 -27.72
C LEU A 40 38.67 -3.07 -27.93
N ALA A 41 38.76 -2.16 -26.95
CA ALA A 41 39.61 -0.98 -27.03
C ALA A 41 41.08 -1.38 -27.16
N ALA A 42 41.55 -2.30 -26.34
CA ALA A 42 42.91 -2.84 -26.41
C ALA A 42 43.20 -3.46 -27.78
N THR A 43 42.29 -4.29 -28.30
CA THR A 43 42.44 -4.93 -29.63
C THR A 43 42.40 -3.92 -30.75
N LEU A 44 41.47 -2.97 -30.72
CA LEU A 44 41.33 -1.91 -31.76
C LEU A 44 42.57 -1.05 -31.87
N CYS A 45 43.12 -0.66 -30.72
CA CYS A 45 44.32 0.19 -30.67
C CYS A 45 45.63 -0.62 -30.73
N ASP A 46 45.57 -1.93 -30.76
CA ASP A 46 46.74 -2.81 -30.76
C ASP A 46 47.67 -2.54 -29.57
N THR A 47 47.06 -2.39 -28.37
CA THR A 47 47.75 -2.11 -27.11
C THR A 47 47.59 -3.24 -26.11
N PRO A 48 48.58 -3.47 -25.20
CA PRO A 48 48.53 -4.52 -24.21
C PRO A 48 47.57 -4.22 -23.05
N ALA A 49 47.20 -2.94 -22.88
CA ALA A 49 46.39 -2.50 -21.75
C ALA A 49 45.34 -1.48 -22.13
N ALA A 50 44.19 -1.57 -21.45
CA ALA A 50 43.12 -0.61 -21.57
C ALA A 50 42.29 -0.56 -20.26
N ALA A 51 41.60 0.54 -19.99
CA ALA A 51 40.73 0.66 -18.83
C ALA A 51 39.59 1.64 -19.03
N ILE A 52 38.48 1.41 -18.31
CA ILE A 52 37.46 2.41 -18.02
C ILE A 52 37.73 2.95 -16.62
N ALA A 53 38.15 4.20 -16.54
CA ALA A 53 38.58 4.89 -15.33
C ALA A 53 37.52 5.91 -14.92
N LEU A 54 37.03 5.87 -13.70
CA LEU A 54 36.09 6.82 -13.12
C LEU A 54 36.79 7.68 -12.08
N LEU A 55 36.61 8.98 -12.14
CA LEU A 55 37.26 9.92 -11.23
C LEU A 55 36.37 10.22 -10.03
N ASP A 56 36.71 9.60 -8.91
CA ASP A 56 36.14 9.88 -7.59
C ASP A 56 36.83 11.10 -6.95
N ARG A 57 36.50 11.44 -5.73
CA ARG A 57 37.02 12.60 -4.99
C ARG A 57 38.54 12.57 -4.84
N GLU A 58 39.10 11.45 -4.42
CA GLU A 58 40.53 11.31 -4.10
C GLU A 58 41.23 10.22 -4.93
N ARG A 59 40.46 9.41 -5.62
CA ARG A 59 40.96 8.25 -6.38
C ARG A 59 40.41 8.20 -7.80
N VAL A 60 41.13 7.48 -8.65
CA VAL A 60 40.63 6.98 -9.93
C VAL A 60 40.33 5.52 -9.76
N TRP A 61 39.06 5.15 -9.89
CA TRP A 61 38.59 3.79 -9.75
C TRP A 61 38.33 3.16 -11.13
N PHE A 62 38.80 1.93 -11.34
CA PHE A 62 38.65 1.24 -12.61
C PHE A 62 37.40 0.36 -12.62
N LYS A 63 36.39 0.75 -13.41
CA LYS A 63 35.19 -0.07 -13.62
C LYS A 63 35.47 -1.35 -14.37
N ALA A 64 36.37 -1.30 -15.35
CA ALA A 64 36.89 -2.44 -16.10
C ALA A 64 38.32 -2.17 -16.53
N ARG A 65 39.16 -3.20 -16.59
CA ARG A 65 40.58 -3.04 -16.97
C ARG A 65 41.17 -4.35 -17.54
N VAL A 66 42.15 -4.21 -18.42
CA VAL A 66 43.00 -5.28 -18.90
C VAL A 66 44.43 -4.78 -18.98
N GLY A 67 45.41 -5.54 -18.51
CA GLY A 67 46.84 -5.16 -18.47
C GLY A 67 47.17 -4.00 -17.49
N VAL A 68 46.29 -3.72 -16.58
CA VAL A 68 46.45 -2.72 -15.52
C VAL A 68 46.24 -3.40 -14.17
N ALA A 69 47.29 -3.45 -13.32
CA ALA A 69 47.28 -4.21 -12.08
C ALA A 69 46.35 -3.64 -10.97
N PRO A 70 46.40 -2.34 -10.60
CA PRO A 70 45.62 -1.81 -9.50
C PRO A 70 44.12 -1.68 -9.89
N SER A 71 43.24 -1.86 -8.91
CA SER A 71 41.81 -1.57 -9.07
C SER A 71 41.50 -0.08 -8.94
N GLU A 72 42.40 0.68 -8.36
CA GLU A 72 42.31 2.12 -8.17
C GLU A 72 43.70 2.75 -8.05
N LEU A 73 43.77 4.05 -8.27
CA LEU A 73 44.99 4.87 -8.14
C LEU A 73 44.62 6.16 -7.40
N PRO A 74 45.59 6.75 -6.64
CA PRO A 74 45.42 8.10 -6.16
C PRO A 74 45.20 9.05 -7.35
N ARG A 75 44.29 10.00 -7.22
CA ARG A 75 43.94 10.96 -8.28
C ARG A 75 45.15 11.78 -8.78
N SER A 76 46.08 12.10 -7.86
CA SER A 76 47.34 12.81 -8.17
C SER A 76 48.30 12.00 -9.02
N HIS A 77 48.12 10.69 -9.14
CA HIS A 77 48.96 9.77 -9.91
C HIS A 77 48.28 9.26 -11.18
N SER A 78 47.39 10.07 -11.78
CA SER A 78 46.59 9.63 -12.92
C SER A 78 46.60 10.65 -14.06
N ILE A 79 46.94 10.20 -15.26
CA ILE A 79 46.82 10.98 -16.50
C ILE A 79 45.32 11.27 -16.80
N CYS A 80 44.42 10.40 -16.40
CA CYS A 80 42.97 10.56 -16.63
C CYS A 80 42.43 11.84 -15.97
N SER A 81 43.01 12.28 -14.85
CA SER A 81 42.61 13.52 -14.16
C SER A 81 42.83 14.75 -15.03
N GLU A 82 43.97 14.84 -15.73
CA GLU A 82 44.29 15.93 -16.64
C GLU A 82 43.31 16.01 -17.82
N LEU A 83 42.94 14.86 -18.40
CA LEU A 83 41.99 14.79 -19.49
C LEU A 83 40.63 15.39 -19.12
N ILE A 84 40.12 15.04 -17.92
CA ILE A 84 38.81 15.51 -17.47
C ILE A 84 38.75 17.02 -17.24
N TRP A 85 39.86 17.62 -16.78
CA TRP A 85 39.85 19.03 -16.43
C TRP A 85 40.12 19.99 -17.59
N HIS A 86 40.74 19.47 -18.65
CA HIS A 86 41.17 20.30 -19.79
C HIS A 86 40.52 19.89 -21.12
N SER A 87 39.64 18.89 -21.14
CA SER A 87 39.04 18.40 -22.38
C SER A 87 37.66 18.96 -22.66
N GLN A 88 37.34 19.04 -23.95
CA GLN A 88 36.00 19.15 -24.47
C GLN A 88 35.41 17.74 -24.71
N PRO A 89 34.08 17.57 -24.77
CA PRO A 89 33.44 16.25 -24.82
C PRO A 89 34.00 15.29 -25.90
N ASP A 90 34.40 15.79 -27.04
CA ASP A 90 34.85 14.94 -28.17
C ASP A 90 36.36 14.92 -28.36
N ARG A 91 37.14 15.49 -27.44
CA ARG A 91 38.59 15.61 -27.60
C ARG A 91 39.32 14.54 -26.83
N LEU A 92 40.01 13.67 -27.58
CA LEU A 92 40.94 12.68 -27.00
C LEU A 92 42.20 13.37 -26.50
N LEU A 93 42.76 12.85 -25.40
CA LEU A 93 44.14 13.10 -25.01
C LEU A 93 45.02 11.97 -25.53
N VAL A 94 46.00 12.32 -26.40
CA VAL A 94 46.98 11.38 -26.90
C VAL A 94 48.35 11.83 -26.46
N ILE A 95 49.15 10.93 -25.89
CA ILE A 95 50.50 11.13 -25.43
C ILE A 95 51.34 10.04 -26.03
N ASP A 96 52.08 10.38 -27.09
CA ASP A 96 52.87 9.41 -27.89
C ASP A 96 54.04 8.83 -27.11
N ASP A 97 54.61 9.59 -26.17
CA ASP A 97 55.62 9.15 -25.20
C ASP A 97 55.46 9.86 -23.85
N VAL A 98 54.93 9.13 -22.87
CA VAL A 98 54.68 9.66 -21.49
C VAL A 98 55.99 10.05 -20.81
N ALA A 99 57.12 9.40 -21.09
CA ALA A 99 58.41 9.73 -20.49
C ALA A 99 58.99 11.06 -21.05
N ALA A 100 58.59 11.47 -22.27
CA ALA A 100 58.98 12.73 -22.87
C ALA A 100 58.04 13.88 -22.52
N ASP A 101 56.85 13.63 -21.97
CA ASP A 101 55.89 14.64 -21.56
C ASP A 101 56.19 15.13 -20.13
N PRO A 102 56.61 16.40 -19.96
CA PRO A 102 57.02 16.96 -18.65
C PRO A 102 55.90 16.92 -17.59
N ARG A 103 54.62 16.84 -18.01
CA ARG A 103 53.46 16.75 -17.10
C ARG A 103 53.38 15.41 -16.41
N PHE A 104 53.85 14.33 -17.07
CA PHE A 104 53.56 12.95 -16.64
C PHE A 104 54.83 12.10 -16.41
N ALA A 105 55.98 12.54 -16.91
CA ALA A 105 57.25 11.78 -16.79
C ALA A 105 57.61 11.43 -15.36
N ALA A 106 57.27 12.28 -14.38
CA ALA A 106 57.56 12.06 -12.98
C ALA A 106 56.57 11.12 -12.25
N LEU A 107 55.44 10.73 -12.86
CA LEU A 107 54.43 9.89 -12.21
C LEU A 107 54.87 8.44 -12.00
N GLY A 108 55.87 7.97 -12.73
CA GLY A 108 56.39 6.60 -12.54
C GLY A 108 55.38 5.47 -12.80
N LEU A 109 54.42 5.67 -13.68
CA LEU A 109 53.34 4.74 -13.97
C LEU A 109 53.88 3.48 -14.71
N SER A 110 53.32 2.33 -14.37
CA SER A 110 53.69 1.05 -15.00
C SER A 110 52.44 0.23 -15.36
N LEU A 111 52.59 -0.67 -16.31
CA LEU A 111 51.59 -1.69 -16.65
C LEU A 111 51.63 -2.85 -15.64
N GLU A 112 50.67 -3.80 -15.76
CA GLU A 112 50.56 -4.95 -14.88
C GLU A 112 51.83 -5.84 -14.87
N ASP A 113 52.52 -5.93 -15.98
CA ASP A 113 53.78 -6.69 -16.13
C ASP A 113 55.02 -5.95 -15.59
N GLY A 114 54.84 -4.79 -14.96
CA GLY A 114 55.90 -3.96 -14.37
C GLY A 114 56.66 -3.08 -15.37
N ARG A 115 56.39 -3.14 -16.68
CA ARG A 115 57.00 -2.25 -17.66
C ARG A 115 56.53 -0.81 -17.51
N PRO A 116 57.41 0.17 -17.65
CA PRO A 116 57.00 1.59 -17.51
C PRO A 116 56.03 2.00 -18.63
N LEU A 117 55.04 2.81 -18.29
CA LEU A 117 54.06 3.37 -19.20
C LEU A 117 54.76 4.38 -20.14
N ARG A 118 54.63 4.15 -21.47
CA ARG A 118 55.23 5.03 -22.48
C ARG A 118 54.17 5.66 -23.40
N PHE A 119 53.04 5.04 -23.62
CA PHE A 119 51.98 5.53 -24.47
C PHE A 119 50.64 5.61 -23.68
N TYR A 120 49.92 6.67 -23.92
CA TYR A 120 48.57 6.86 -23.39
C TYR A 120 47.64 7.50 -24.44
N ALA A 121 46.46 6.92 -24.65
CA ALA A 121 45.39 7.61 -25.36
C ALA A 121 44.07 7.40 -24.61
N GLY A 122 43.35 8.48 -24.35
CA GLY A 122 42.09 8.44 -23.61
C GLY A 122 40.99 9.28 -24.25
N ALA A 123 39.78 8.76 -24.21
CA ALA A 123 38.57 9.48 -24.59
C ALA A 123 37.73 9.75 -23.32
N PRO A 124 37.28 11.00 -23.11
CA PRO A 124 36.53 11.34 -21.91
C PRO A 124 35.10 10.80 -21.94
N LEU A 125 34.58 10.50 -20.76
CA LEU A 125 33.20 10.03 -20.54
C LEU A 125 32.41 11.14 -19.86
N TRP A 126 31.35 11.60 -20.49
CA TRP A 126 30.52 12.71 -20.04
C TRP A 126 29.08 12.28 -19.76
N THR A 127 28.42 12.98 -18.84
CA THR A 127 26.97 12.93 -18.74
C THR A 127 26.32 13.76 -19.85
N PRO A 128 25.04 13.54 -20.16
CA PRO A 128 24.28 14.41 -21.06
C PRO A 128 24.24 15.87 -20.59
N ASP A 129 24.31 16.10 -19.28
CA ASP A 129 24.29 17.44 -18.66
C ASP A 129 25.67 18.10 -18.63
N GLY A 130 26.70 17.50 -19.25
CA GLY A 130 28.04 18.07 -19.41
C GLY A 130 28.98 17.89 -18.22
N HIS A 131 28.77 16.92 -17.36
CA HIS A 131 29.72 16.59 -16.28
C HIS A 131 30.65 15.45 -16.70
N PRO A 132 31.98 15.64 -16.59
CA PRO A 132 32.96 14.61 -16.92
C PRO A 132 32.99 13.55 -15.78
N LEU A 133 32.81 12.28 -16.11
CA LEU A 133 32.78 11.19 -15.14
C LEU A 133 34.11 10.45 -15.06
N GLY A 134 34.79 10.31 -16.20
CA GLY A 134 35.95 9.44 -16.32
C GLY A 134 36.48 9.39 -17.76
N THR A 135 37.19 8.32 -18.05
CA THR A 135 37.79 8.08 -19.38
C THR A 135 37.71 6.60 -19.74
N ILE A 136 37.65 6.29 -21.04
CA ILE A 136 38.19 5.05 -21.57
C ILE A 136 39.58 5.32 -22.10
N CYS A 137 40.58 4.56 -21.70
CA CYS A 137 41.97 4.75 -22.12
C CYS A 137 42.62 3.45 -22.55
N VAL A 138 43.61 3.57 -23.44
CA VAL A 138 44.49 2.51 -23.89
C VAL A 138 45.93 2.92 -23.58
N LEU A 139 46.77 1.93 -23.24
CA LEU A 139 48.11 2.12 -22.68
C LEU A 139 49.09 1.13 -23.26
N ASP A 140 50.34 1.59 -23.43
CA ASP A 140 51.45 0.70 -23.86
C ASP A 140 52.79 1.07 -23.17
N ALA A 141 53.68 0.10 -23.07
CA ALA A 141 55.06 0.24 -22.62
C ALA A 141 56.00 0.74 -23.72
N ALA A 142 55.56 0.86 -24.96
CA ALA A 142 56.32 1.41 -26.09
C ALA A 142 55.69 2.74 -26.55
N PRO A 143 56.48 3.74 -26.98
CA PRO A 143 55.95 4.94 -27.61
C PRO A 143 55.19 4.56 -28.89
N ARG A 144 54.07 5.27 -29.14
CA ARG A 144 53.19 5.02 -30.29
C ARG A 144 52.56 6.32 -30.79
N ALA A 145 52.17 6.29 -32.07
CA ALA A 145 51.26 7.28 -32.64
C ALA A 145 49.90 6.66 -32.88
N LEU A 146 48.84 7.28 -32.39
CA LEU A 146 47.47 6.82 -32.60
C LEU A 146 46.98 7.15 -34.02
N ARG A 147 46.57 6.10 -34.76
CA ARG A 147 45.98 6.29 -36.10
C ARG A 147 44.59 6.91 -36.03
N ALA A 148 44.20 7.65 -37.05
CA ALA A 148 42.87 8.33 -37.10
C ALA A 148 41.72 7.33 -36.87
N ALA A 149 41.75 6.14 -37.53
CA ALA A 149 40.72 5.14 -37.34
C ALA A 149 40.66 4.53 -35.91
N GLN A 150 41.82 4.49 -35.22
CA GLN A 150 41.88 4.08 -33.80
C GLN A 150 41.29 5.15 -32.89
N ALA A 151 41.58 6.40 -33.17
CA ALA A 151 41.02 7.55 -32.43
C ALA A 151 39.48 7.61 -32.57
N GLU A 152 38.97 7.48 -33.82
CA GLU A 152 37.53 7.40 -34.07
C GLU A 152 36.85 6.22 -33.37
N GLY A 153 37.48 5.04 -33.40
CA GLY A 153 37.01 3.86 -32.72
C GLY A 153 36.97 4.02 -31.20
N LEU A 154 38.03 4.59 -30.61
CA LEU A 154 38.07 4.87 -29.17
C LEU A 154 36.99 5.86 -28.73
N ALA A 155 36.75 6.92 -29.52
CA ALA A 155 35.66 7.85 -29.31
C ALA A 155 34.27 7.18 -29.45
N ALA A 156 34.13 6.27 -30.40
CA ALA A 156 32.90 5.50 -30.55
C ALA A 156 32.64 4.61 -29.32
N LEU A 157 33.66 3.91 -28.80
CA LEU A 157 33.56 3.12 -27.57
C LEU A 157 33.22 3.98 -26.36
N ALA A 158 33.76 5.19 -26.25
CA ALA A 158 33.39 6.15 -25.20
C ALA A 158 31.89 6.47 -25.22
N ARG A 159 31.34 6.75 -26.42
CA ARG A 159 29.89 6.95 -26.56
C ARG A 159 29.05 5.73 -26.15
N GLN A 160 29.51 4.53 -26.47
CA GLN A 160 28.81 3.30 -26.05
C GLN A 160 28.83 3.13 -24.52
N ILE A 161 29.94 3.44 -23.86
CA ILE A 161 30.04 3.43 -22.41
C ILE A 161 29.06 4.44 -21.79
N GLN A 162 28.98 5.66 -22.34
CA GLN A 162 28.05 6.67 -21.90
C GLN A 162 26.58 6.20 -22.02
N HIS A 163 26.22 5.55 -23.14
CA HIS A 163 24.90 4.93 -23.30
C HIS A 163 24.63 3.86 -22.25
N LEU A 164 25.60 3.00 -21.95
CA LEU A 164 25.46 1.98 -20.91
C LEU A 164 25.27 2.61 -19.52
N PHE A 165 25.96 3.71 -19.23
CA PHE A 165 25.76 4.45 -17.98
C PHE A 165 24.33 5.00 -17.88
N GLU A 166 23.81 5.60 -18.95
CA GLU A 166 22.43 6.09 -18.97
C GLU A 166 21.42 4.96 -18.80
N LEU A 167 21.57 3.84 -19.50
CA LEU A 167 20.69 2.67 -19.35
C LEU A 167 20.70 2.14 -17.92
N ARG A 168 21.88 2.11 -17.28
CA ARG A 168 21.99 1.71 -15.87
C ARG A 168 21.23 2.67 -14.96
N ARG A 169 21.42 3.98 -15.13
CA ARG A 169 20.73 5.02 -14.37
C ARG A 169 19.21 4.90 -14.49
N TYR A 170 18.71 4.76 -15.74
CA TYR A 170 17.29 4.53 -15.98
C TYR A 170 16.77 3.23 -15.33
N ALA A 171 17.52 2.15 -15.42
CA ALA A 171 17.12 0.88 -14.81
C ALA A 171 17.05 0.98 -13.28
N MET A 172 17.97 1.69 -12.64
CA MET A 172 17.96 1.93 -11.19
C MET A 172 16.75 2.78 -10.79
N GLU A 173 16.47 3.86 -11.51
CA GLU A 173 15.34 4.75 -11.23
C GLU A 173 14.00 4.03 -11.43
N GLN A 174 13.87 3.22 -12.50
CA GLN A 174 12.67 2.40 -12.72
C GLN A 174 12.44 1.40 -11.59
N ARG A 175 13.50 0.74 -11.09
CA ARG A 175 13.40 -0.18 -9.94
C ARG A 175 12.96 0.54 -8.68
N ARG A 176 13.49 1.75 -8.43
CA ARG A 176 13.10 2.57 -7.29
C ARG A 176 11.62 2.93 -7.35
N LEU A 177 11.15 3.45 -8.50
CA LEU A 177 9.75 3.84 -8.71
C LEU A 177 8.79 2.65 -8.58
N LEU A 178 9.18 1.47 -9.09
CA LEU A 178 8.38 0.24 -8.93
C LEU A 178 8.25 -0.15 -7.46
N SER A 179 9.34 -0.11 -6.69
CA SER A 179 9.31 -0.42 -5.25
C SER A 179 8.45 0.58 -4.46
N GLU A 180 8.55 1.87 -4.76
CA GLU A 180 7.72 2.90 -4.15
C GLU A 180 6.23 2.68 -4.49
N ARG A 181 5.91 2.36 -5.74
CA ARG A 181 4.55 2.05 -6.19
C ARG A 181 3.97 0.82 -5.48
N GLU A 182 4.76 -0.25 -5.34
CA GLU A 182 4.33 -1.46 -4.63
C GLU A 182 4.06 -1.19 -3.14
N ALA A 183 4.91 -0.41 -2.49
CA ALA A 183 4.72 0.00 -1.11
C ALA A 183 3.43 0.84 -0.95
N PHE A 184 3.18 1.76 -1.87
CA PHE A 184 1.98 2.60 -1.85
C PHE A 184 0.70 1.80 -2.11
N ALA A 185 0.73 0.85 -3.06
CA ALA A 185 -0.39 -0.05 -3.34
C ALA A 185 -0.76 -0.88 -2.10
N SER A 186 0.23 -1.45 -1.41
CA SER A 186 0.02 -2.21 -0.17
C SER A 186 -0.57 -1.36 0.96
N GLN A 187 -0.17 -0.09 1.08
CA GLN A 187 -0.77 0.83 2.06
C GLN A 187 -2.23 1.15 1.73
N LEU A 188 -2.55 1.36 0.46
CA LEU A 188 -3.91 1.64 0.01
C LEU A 188 -4.85 0.46 0.28
N GLU A 189 -4.42 -0.76 -0.02
CA GLU A 189 -5.19 -1.98 0.26
C GLU A 189 -5.52 -2.12 1.75
N ARG A 190 -4.53 -1.88 2.63
CA ARG A 190 -4.75 -1.92 4.09
C ARG A 190 -5.72 -0.84 4.56
N ALA A 191 -5.59 0.38 4.05
CA ALA A 191 -6.50 1.47 4.39
C ALA A 191 -7.93 1.20 3.91
N GLN A 192 -8.09 0.61 2.73
CA GLN A 192 -9.39 0.21 2.20
C GLN A 192 -10.05 -0.88 3.05
N ALA A 193 -9.29 -1.91 3.46
CA ALA A 193 -9.79 -2.96 4.34
C ALA A 193 -10.23 -2.42 5.71
N ASP A 194 -9.45 -1.53 6.32
CA ASP A 194 -9.79 -0.87 7.59
C ASP A 194 -11.07 -0.03 7.48
N LEU A 195 -11.20 0.73 6.38
CA LEU A 195 -12.42 1.52 6.12
C LEU A 195 -13.65 0.65 5.91
N GLN A 196 -13.53 -0.48 5.22
CA GLN A 196 -14.62 -1.43 5.05
C GLN A 196 -15.08 -1.99 6.39
N LEU A 197 -14.14 -2.46 7.22
CA LEU A 197 -14.45 -2.99 8.55
C LEU A 197 -15.17 -1.94 9.43
N ARG A 198 -14.65 -0.72 9.47
CA ARG A 198 -15.27 0.36 10.22
C ARG A 198 -16.66 0.73 9.69
N ASN A 199 -16.85 0.70 8.38
CA ASN A 199 -18.15 0.96 7.78
C ASN A 199 -19.18 -0.12 8.16
N GLU A 200 -18.80 -1.40 8.17
CA GLU A 200 -19.64 -2.50 8.63
C GLU A 200 -20.00 -2.34 10.11
N GLU A 201 -19.03 -2.01 10.97
CA GLU A 201 -19.26 -1.75 12.39
C GLU A 201 -20.23 -0.57 12.60
N LEU A 202 -20.03 0.53 11.85
CA LEU A 202 -20.91 1.70 11.92
C LEU A 202 -22.34 1.38 11.45
N LEU A 203 -22.49 0.65 10.35
CA LEU A 203 -23.80 0.21 9.86
C LEU A 203 -24.49 -0.70 10.86
N HIS A 204 -23.76 -1.66 11.44
CA HIS A 204 -24.29 -2.53 12.49
C HIS A 204 -24.71 -1.71 13.72
N SER A 205 -23.86 -0.81 14.22
CA SER A 205 -24.15 0.04 15.36
C SER A 205 -25.32 1.00 15.10
N ALA A 206 -25.46 1.51 13.86
CA ALA A 206 -26.56 2.38 13.48
C ALA A 206 -27.91 1.65 13.37
N SER A 207 -27.90 0.34 13.10
CA SER A 207 -29.09 -0.45 12.83
C SER A 207 -29.50 -1.40 13.96
N HIS A 208 -28.63 -1.67 14.94
CA HIS A 208 -28.90 -2.59 16.04
C HIS A 208 -28.93 -1.87 17.40
N ASP A 209 -29.70 -2.43 18.32
CA ASP A 209 -29.71 -2.00 19.72
C ASP A 209 -28.54 -2.62 20.46
N ALA A 210 -27.68 -1.81 21.04
CA ALA A 210 -26.43 -2.25 21.69
C ALA A 210 -26.65 -3.15 22.91
N LEU A 211 -27.83 -3.10 23.55
CA LEU A 211 -28.14 -3.91 24.71
C LEU A 211 -28.62 -5.30 24.33
N THR A 212 -29.49 -5.38 23.33
CA THR A 212 -30.25 -6.59 22.99
C THR A 212 -29.76 -7.31 21.72
N GLY A 213 -28.98 -6.61 20.86
CA GLY A 213 -28.53 -7.14 19.58
C GLY A 213 -29.63 -7.20 18.50
N LEU A 214 -30.89 -6.89 18.83
CA LEU A 214 -31.97 -6.79 17.85
C LEU A 214 -31.84 -5.51 17.03
N LEU A 215 -32.59 -5.42 15.94
CA LEU A 215 -32.69 -4.17 15.19
C LEU A 215 -33.23 -3.06 16.11
N ASN A 216 -32.78 -1.82 15.86
CA ASN A 216 -33.28 -0.65 16.58
C ASN A 216 -34.38 0.07 15.79
N ARG A 217 -34.98 1.09 16.37
CA ARG A 217 -36.01 1.90 15.74
C ARG A 217 -35.55 2.62 14.46
N THR A 218 -34.26 2.94 14.38
CA THR A 218 -33.67 3.56 13.18
C THR A 218 -33.65 2.55 12.00
N ALA A 219 -33.34 1.30 12.26
CA ALA A 219 -33.42 0.25 11.24
C ALA A 219 -34.83 0.07 10.71
N LEU A 220 -35.86 0.15 11.59
CA LEU A 220 -37.26 0.11 11.15
C LEU A 220 -37.58 1.26 10.19
N ALA A 221 -37.17 2.50 10.52
CA ALA A 221 -37.38 3.64 9.63
C ALA A 221 -36.67 3.48 8.29
N GLN A 222 -35.49 2.88 8.26
CA GLN A 222 -34.76 2.59 7.02
C GLN A 222 -35.47 1.50 6.19
N LEU A 223 -35.98 0.45 6.83
CA LEU A 223 -36.77 -0.60 6.16
C LEU A 223 -38.07 -0.02 5.55
N GLN A 224 -38.77 0.83 6.29
CA GLN A 224 -39.96 1.54 5.79
C GLN A 224 -39.65 2.54 4.68
N GLY A 225 -38.51 3.20 4.74
CA GLY A 225 -38.02 4.13 3.70
C GLY A 225 -37.54 3.46 2.42
N ASN A 226 -37.32 2.14 2.43
CA ASN A 226 -36.86 1.40 1.25
C ASN A 226 -38.03 0.94 0.38
N PRO A 227 -38.24 1.50 -0.84
CA PRO A 227 -39.37 1.18 -1.71
C PRO A 227 -39.42 -0.29 -2.15
N GLU A 228 -38.26 -0.96 -2.23
CA GLU A 228 -38.19 -2.37 -2.64
C GLU A 228 -38.65 -3.28 -1.48
N THR A 229 -38.20 -3.03 -0.26
CA THR A 229 -38.63 -3.74 0.94
C THR A 229 -40.12 -3.57 1.16
N MET A 230 -40.64 -2.34 1.00
CA MET A 230 -42.06 -2.07 1.13
C MET A 230 -42.91 -2.71 0.03
N ARG A 231 -42.39 -2.79 -1.21
CA ARG A 231 -43.05 -3.54 -2.31
C ARG A 231 -43.09 -5.05 -2.05
N GLN A 232 -42.05 -5.61 -1.47
CA GLN A 232 -41.99 -7.04 -1.14
C GLN A 232 -42.94 -7.37 0.01
N LEU A 233 -42.92 -6.58 1.09
CA LEU A 233 -43.86 -6.71 2.22
C LEU A 233 -45.31 -6.48 1.76
N GLY A 234 -45.56 -5.52 0.89
CA GLY A 234 -46.88 -5.21 0.35
C GLY A 234 -47.44 -6.26 -0.62
N ARG A 235 -46.73 -7.30 -0.97
CA ARG A 235 -47.19 -8.42 -1.82
C ARG A 235 -47.61 -9.66 -1.03
N VAL A 236 -47.25 -9.74 0.23
CA VAL A 236 -47.44 -10.92 1.08
C VAL A 236 -48.19 -10.50 2.33
N ALA A 237 -49.21 -11.31 2.74
CA ALA A 237 -49.83 -11.11 4.03
C ALA A 237 -48.77 -11.19 5.12
N TYR A 238 -48.89 -10.36 6.15
CA TYR A 238 -47.94 -10.32 7.26
C TYR A 238 -48.67 -10.14 8.58
N THR A 239 -47.99 -10.46 9.68
CA THR A 239 -48.52 -10.22 11.02
C THR A 239 -47.53 -9.34 11.80
N LEU A 240 -48.04 -8.34 12.48
CA LEU A 240 -47.31 -7.53 13.44
C LEU A 240 -47.58 -8.02 14.85
N MET A 241 -46.53 -8.05 15.66
CA MET A 241 -46.60 -8.39 17.07
C MET A 241 -45.89 -7.32 17.88
N LEU A 242 -46.60 -6.67 18.79
CA LEU A 242 -46.07 -5.76 19.78
C LEU A 242 -45.95 -6.48 21.13
N ILE A 243 -44.77 -6.36 21.74
CA ILE A 243 -44.45 -7.03 23.00
C ILE A 243 -43.97 -5.95 23.96
N ASP A 244 -44.48 -5.98 25.18
CA ASP A 244 -44.09 -5.05 26.24
C ASP A 244 -43.82 -5.84 27.54
N VAL A 245 -42.73 -5.44 28.20
CA VAL A 245 -42.30 -6.11 29.44
C VAL A 245 -43.14 -5.62 30.61
N ASP A 246 -43.91 -6.52 31.19
CA ASP A 246 -44.83 -6.21 32.30
C ASP A 246 -44.08 -5.67 33.51
N HIS A 247 -44.54 -4.51 34.01
CA HIS A 247 -44.02 -3.89 35.22
C HIS A 247 -42.50 -3.58 35.17
N PHE A 248 -41.92 -3.34 34.01
CA PHE A 248 -40.46 -3.16 33.85
C PHE A 248 -39.88 -2.05 34.72
N LYS A 249 -40.64 -0.96 34.90
CA LYS A 249 -40.24 0.11 35.83
C LYS A 249 -40.07 -0.42 37.27
N GLN A 250 -40.99 -1.26 37.74
CA GLN A 250 -40.89 -1.87 39.08
C GLN A 250 -39.67 -2.82 39.19
N VAL A 251 -39.32 -3.52 38.09
CA VAL A 251 -38.10 -4.32 38.05
C VAL A 251 -36.88 -3.43 38.25
N ASN A 252 -36.79 -2.33 37.51
CA ASN A 252 -35.67 -1.37 37.66
C ASN A 252 -35.62 -0.76 39.08
N ASP A 253 -36.77 -0.32 39.59
CA ASP A 253 -36.88 0.36 40.90
C ASP A 253 -36.49 -0.63 42.04
N ARG A 254 -36.82 -1.90 41.92
CA ARG A 254 -36.60 -2.90 42.96
C ARG A 254 -35.22 -3.62 42.85
N TYR A 255 -34.76 -3.89 41.65
CA TYR A 255 -33.58 -4.75 41.42
C TYR A 255 -32.43 -4.01 40.73
N GLY A 256 -32.62 -2.74 40.37
CA GLY A 256 -31.62 -1.92 39.70
C GLY A 256 -31.54 -2.14 38.20
N HIS A 257 -30.97 -1.17 37.52
CA HIS A 257 -30.87 -1.13 36.04
C HIS A 257 -30.08 -2.32 35.45
N LEU A 258 -29.08 -2.83 36.16
CA LEU A 258 -28.30 -4.00 35.67
C LEU A 258 -29.15 -5.26 35.53
N LEU A 259 -30.12 -5.49 36.46
CA LEU A 259 -31.04 -6.58 36.35
C LEU A 259 -32.17 -6.28 35.36
N GLY A 260 -32.57 -5.04 35.20
CA GLY A 260 -33.46 -4.60 34.12
C GLY A 260 -32.82 -4.85 32.73
N ASP A 261 -31.56 -4.54 32.54
CA ASP A 261 -30.83 -4.85 31.30
C ASP A 261 -30.77 -6.36 31.00
N ARG A 262 -30.59 -7.18 32.04
CA ARG A 262 -30.66 -8.65 31.90
C ARG A 262 -32.08 -9.14 31.55
N ALA A 263 -33.11 -8.49 32.06
CA ALA A 263 -34.50 -8.79 31.71
C ALA A 263 -34.76 -8.46 30.21
N LEU A 264 -34.31 -7.34 29.72
CA LEU A 264 -34.43 -6.95 28.31
C LEU A 264 -33.68 -7.91 27.38
N ARG A 265 -32.46 -8.33 27.76
CA ARG A 265 -31.73 -9.37 27.00
C ARG A 265 -32.48 -10.71 26.99
N ALA A 266 -33.03 -11.13 28.12
CA ALA A 266 -33.81 -12.37 28.20
C ALA A 266 -35.06 -12.35 27.29
N VAL A 267 -35.72 -11.18 27.17
CA VAL A 267 -36.84 -11.04 26.24
C VAL A 267 -36.35 -11.06 24.79
N ALA A 268 -35.26 -10.35 24.48
CA ALA A 268 -34.67 -10.37 23.14
C ALA A 268 -34.25 -11.77 22.70
N ASP A 269 -33.59 -12.52 23.58
CA ASP A 269 -33.22 -13.93 23.34
C ASP A 269 -34.44 -14.83 23.12
N ALA A 270 -35.50 -14.59 23.89
CA ALA A 270 -36.77 -15.34 23.73
C ALA A 270 -37.44 -15.03 22.39
N VAL A 271 -37.41 -13.78 21.96
CA VAL A 271 -37.90 -13.34 20.64
C VAL A 271 -37.06 -13.94 19.54
N ALA A 272 -35.75 -13.70 19.53
CA ALA A 272 -34.83 -14.17 18.49
C ALA A 272 -34.86 -15.71 18.33
N GLY A 273 -34.92 -16.43 19.46
CA GLY A 273 -35.01 -17.89 19.44
C GLY A 273 -36.41 -18.45 19.09
N SER A 274 -37.41 -17.60 18.87
CA SER A 274 -38.81 -18.02 18.55
C SER A 274 -39.24 -17.64 17.14
N ILE A 275 -38.47 -16.87 16.43
CA ILE A 275 -38.71 -16.43 15.05
C ILE A 275 -37.80 -17.19 14.09
N ARG A 276 -38.13 -17.20 12.80
CA ARG A 276 -37.33 -17.83 11.74
C ARG A 276 -36.50 -16.80 10.98
N GLU A 277 -35.59 -17.27 10.16
CA GLU A 277 -34.90 -16.46 9.18
C GLU A 277 -35.92 -15.80 8.22
N GLY A 278 -35.81 -14.51 8.01
CA GLY A 278 -36.75 -13.68 7.22
C GLY A 278 -37.82 -13.00 8.08
N ASP A 279 -37.99 -13.34 9.34
CA ASP A 279 -38.78 -12.55 10.30
C ASP A 279 -37.91 -11.41 10.84
N VAL A 280 -38.53 -10.29 11.24
CA VAL A 280 -37.82 -9.08 11.70
C VAL A 280 -38.17 -8.82 13.16
N ALA A 281 -37.18 -8.73 14.02
CA ALA A 281 -37.34 -8.38 15.42
C ALA A 281 -36.62 -7.06 15.74
N ILE A 282 -37.29 -6.16 16.39
CA ILE A 282 -36.85 -4.78 16.64
C ILE A 282 -37.09 -4.44 18.10
N ARG A 283 -36.12 -3.83 18.76
CA ARG A 283 -36.39 -3.10 20.00
C ARG A 283 -36.94 -1.73 19.66
N TYR A 284 -38.25 -1.57 19.81
CA TYR A 284 -38.97 -0.39 19.37
C TYR A 284 -38.91 0.78 20.35
N GLY A 285 -38.92 0.48 21.65
CA GLY A 285 -38.84 1.43 22.75
C GLY A 285 -37.93 0.92 23.87
N GLY A 286 -38.03 1.55 25.04
CA GLY A 286 -37.25 1.17 26.23
C GLY A 286 -37.47 -0.30 26.65
N GLU A 287 -38.74 -0.69 26.75
CA GLU A 287 -39.22 -2.01 27.18
C GLU A 287 -40.13 -2.67 26.14
N GLU A 288 -40.20 -2.08 24.93
CA GLU A 288 -41.12 -2.47 23.88
C GLU A 288 -40.36 -3.12 22.71
N PHE A 289 -40.90 -4.22 22.20
CA PHE A 289 -40.36 -4.95 21.06
C PHE A 289 -41.44 -5.07 19.99
N LEU A 290 -41.02 -4.94 18.73
CA LEU A 290 -41.82 -5.15 17.53
C LEU A 290 -41.30 -6.36 16.78
N VAL A 291 -42.18 -7.28 16.40
CA VAL A 291 -41.86 -8.41 15.53
C VAL A 291 -42.73 -8.33 14.29
N VAL A 292 -42.12 -8.42 13.11
CA VAL A 292 -42.79 -8.51 11.83
C VAL A 292 -42.62 -9.94 11.28
N LEU A 293 -43.72 -10.59 10.97
CA LEU A 293 -43.75 -11.98 10.50
C LEU A 293 -44.32 -12.02 9.06
N PRO A 294 -43.52 -11.86 8.01
CA PRO A 294 -43.97 -11.92 6.63
C PRO A 294 -44.50 -13.30 6.29
N GLY A 295 -45.60 -13.40 5.50
CA GLY A 295 -46.20 -14.63 5.07
C GLY A 295 -46.80 -15.50 6.21
N THR A 296 -47.03 -14.90 7.39
CA THR A 296 -47.49 -15.60 8.56
C THR A 296 -48.91 -15.18 8.91
N ARG A 297 -49.83 -16.14 9.02
CA ARG A 297 -51.23 -15.92 9.42
C ARG A 297 -51.36 -15.66 10.91
N LEU A 298 -52.41 -14.96 11.32
CA LEU A 298 -52.66 -14.55 12.69
C LEU A 298 -52.58 -15.72 13.70
N ALA A 299 -53.21 -16.86 13.39
CA ALA A 299 -53.20 -18.03 14.26
C ALA A 299 -51.77 -18.55 14.52
N VAL A 300 -50.93 -18.63 13.48
CA VAL A 300 -49.55 -19.09 13.61
C VAL A 300 -48.71 -18.05 14.35
N ALA A 301 -48.92 -16.76 14.10
CA ALA A 301 -48.28 -15.69 14.82
C ALA A 301 -48.63 -15.70 16.32
N ALA A 302 -49.88 -16.00 16.66
CA ALA A 302 -50.30 -16.19 18.06
C ALA A 302 -49.54 -17.34 18.74
N GLU A 303 -49.32 -18.49 18.04
CA GLU A 303 -48.50 -19.60 18.56
C GLU A 303 -47.05 -19.18 18.80
N VAL A 304 -46.47 -18.36 17.89
CA VAL A 304 -45.12 -17.77 18.07
C VAL A 304 -45.11 -16.87 19.30
N GLY A 305 -46.09 -15.99 19.46
CA GLY A 305 -46.19 -15.09 20.60
C GLY A 305 -46.33 -15.84 21.95
N GLU A 306 -47.16 -16.91 22.01
CA GLU A 306 -47.27 -17.76 23.21
C GLU A 306 -45.96 -18.47 23.52
N ARG A 307 -45.19 -18.88 22.49
CA ARG A 307 -43.87 -19.48 22.67
C ARG A 307 -42.88 -18.46 23.25
N ILE A 308 -42.91 -17.18 22.77
CA ILE A 308 -42.10 -16.09 23.31
C ILE A 308 -42.46 -15.88 24.78
N ARG A 309 -43.75 -15.68 25.10
CA ARG A 309 -44.24 -15.47 26.46
C ARG A 309 -43.78 -16.59 27.41
N ALA A 310 -43.95 -17.83 26.98
CA ALA A 310 -43.56 -19.01 27.78
C ALA A 310 -42.04 -19.11 27.99
N ARG A 311 -41.24 -18.64 27.02
CA ARG A 311 -39.78 -18.60 27.17
C ARG A 311 -39.34 -17.49 28.12
N VAL A 312 -39.92 -16.29 28.04
CA VAL A 312 -39.66 -15.19 28.95
C VAL A 312 -39.99 -15.61 30.40
N ALA A 313 -41.14 -16.22 30.63
CA ALA A 313 -41.54 -16.68 31.96
C ALA A 313 -40.56 -17.74 32.55
N ARG A 314 -39.81 -18.47 31.70
CA ARG A 314 -38.81 -19.46 32.11
C ARG A 314 -37.40 -18.89 32.18
N SER A 315 -37.22 -17.59 32.00
CA SER A 315 -35.88 -16.96 32.04
C SER A 315 -35.23 -17.15 33.43
N ALA A 316 -33.92 -17.38 33.44
CA ALA A 316 -33.13 -17.60 34.66
C ALA A 316 -32.80 -16.26 35.37
N LEU A 317 -33.86 -15.52 35.75
CA LEU A 317 -33.78 -14.30 36.52
C LEU A 317 -34.19 -14.54 37.98
N PRO A 318 -33.71 -13.74 38.94
CA PRO A 318 -34.05 -13.89 40.36
C PRO A 318 -35.46 -13.39 40.71
N PHE A 319 -36.28 -13.10 39.71
CA PHE A 319 -37.66 -12.65 39.81
C PHE A 319 -38.49 -13.18 38.62
N ALA A 320 -39.79 -13.22 38.77
CA ALA A 320 -40.68 -13.57 37.67
C ALA A 320 -40.74 -12.44 36.66
N LEU A 321 -40.49 -12.74 35.40
CA LEU A 321 -40.59 -11.80 34.28
C LEU A 321 -41.75 -12.26 33.37
N THR A 322 -42.64 -11.36 33.03
CA THR A 322 -43.73 -11.62 32.09
C THR A 322 -43.82 -10.54 31.02
N VAL A 323 -44.46 -10.84 29.92
CA VAL A 323 -44.72 -9.92 28.82
C VAL A 323 -46.17 -9.94 28.40
N SER A 324 -46.68 -8.81 28.03
CA SER A 324 -47.97 -8.64 27.36
C SER A 324 -47.72 -8.54 25.84
N ILE A 325 -48.55 -9.19 25.04
CA ILE A 325 -48.36 -9.27 23.59
C ILE A 325 -49.67 -8.93 22.88
N GLY A 326 -49.58 -8.00 21.91
CA GLY A 326 -50.67 -7.65 20.98
C GLY A 326 -50.30 -8.10 19.56
N VAL A 327 -51.21 -8.75 18.86
CA VAL A 327 -50.94 -9.29 17.51
C VAL A 327 -52.05 -8.85 16.57
N ALA A 328 -51.69 -8.38 15.36
CA ALA A 328 -52.63 -8.05 14.31
C ALA A 328 -52.11 -8.46 12.94
N ALA A 329 -53.02 -9.02 12.10
CA ALA A 329 -52.67 -9.37 10.73
C ALA A 329 -52.93 -8.21 9.77
N GLY A 330 -52.08 -8.09 8.73
CA GLY A 330 -52.24 -7.17 7.63
C GLY A 330 -52.32 -7.88 6.28
N GLU A 331 -53.28 -7.46 5.46
CA GLU A 331 -53.45 -7.97 4.12
C GLU A 331 -52.92 -6.97 3.07
N PRO A 332 -52.13 -7.42 2.10
CA PRO A 332 -51.58 -6.56 1.05
C PRO A 332 -52.69 -5.86 0.25
N GLY A 333 -52.54 -4.56 0.04
CA GLY A 333 -53.47 -3.76 -0.75
C GLY A 333 -54.80 -3.43 -0.07
N ARG A 334 -55.02 -3.96 1.14
CA ARG A 334 -56.21 -3.68 1.97
C ARG A 334 -55.88 -2.84 3.19
N ASP A 335 -54.80 -3.17 3.87
CA ASP A 335 -54.40 -2.55 5.13
C ASP A 335 -53.15 -1.72 4.96
N ALA A 336 -53.17 -0.47 5.42
CA ALA A 336 -51.95 0.31 5.58
C ALA A 336 -51.15 -0.17 6.79
N PRO A 337 -49.81 -0.21 6.74
CA PRO A 337 -48.97 -0.69 7.85
C PRO A 337 -49.27 0.00 9.19
N GLU A 338 -49.61 1.29 9.17
CA GLU A 338 -49.97 2.08 10.33
C GLU A 338 -51.25 1.56 10.99
N GLN A 339 -52.23 1.17 10.18
CA GLN A 339 -53.50 0.62 10.67
C GLN A 339 -53.32 -0.75 11.35
N VAL A 340 -52.39 -1.58 10.80
CA VAL A 340 -52.04 -2.87 11.40
C VAL A 340 -51.32 -2.67 12.71
N PHE A 341 -50.43 -1.69 12.76
CA PHE A 341 -49.71 -1.32 13.98
C PHE A 341 -50.70 -0.82 15.07
N ASP A 342 -51.63 0.09 14.74
CA ASP A 342 -52.64 0.57 15.66
C ASP A 342 -53.51 -0.57 16.21
N ARG A 343 -53.90 -1.55 15.40
CA ARG A 343 -54.63 -2.73 15.84
C ARG A 343 -53.84 -3.61 16.80
N ALA A 344 -52.54 -3.82 16.49
CA ALA A 344 -51.64 -4.55 17.37
C ALA A 344 -51.44 -3.84 18.72
N ASP A 345 -51.32 -2.51 18.70
CA ASP A 345 -51.23 -1.67 19.93
C ASP A 345 -52.51 -1.75 20.77
N GLN A 346 -53.69 -1.64 20.16
CA GLN A 346 -54.97 -1.85 20.84
C GLN A 346 -55.08 -3.25 21.45
N ALA A 347 -54.59 -4.29 20.73
CA ALA A 347 -54.55 -5.64 21.25
C ALA A 347 -53.61 -5.78 22.45
N LEU A 348 -52.41 -5.12 22.38
CA LEU A 348 -51.45 -5.05 23.50
C LEU A 348 -52.07 -4.32 24.71
N TYR A 349 -52.79 -3.21 24.48
CA TYR A 349 -53.50 -2.52 25.54
C TYR A 349 -54.53 -3.42 26.20
N ARG A 350 -55.35 -4.19 25.43
CA ARG A 350 -56.30 -5.18 25.98
C ARG A 350 -55.58 -6.27 26.78
N ALA A 351 -54.38 -6.73 26.34
CA ALA A 351 -53.59 -7.69 27.09
C ALA A 351 -53.16 -7.13 28.44
N LYS A 352 -52.69 -5.89 28.51
CA LYS A 352 -52.28 -5.19 29.74
C LYS A 352 -53.50 -4.97 30.67
N ALA A 353 -54.62 -4.50 30.13
CA ALA A 353 -55.84 -4.22 30.89
C ALA A 353 -56.51 -5.54 31.43
N GLY A 354 -56.39 -6.63 30.67
CA GLY A 354 -56.93 -7.94 31.06
C GLY A 354 -56.16 -8.68 32.16
N GLY A 355 -55.08 -8.05 32.72
CA GLY A 355 -54.31 -8.67 33.81
C GLY A 355 -52.88 -9.06 33.45
N ARG A 356 -52.36 -8.63 32.27
CA ARG A 356 -51.01 -8.89 31.79
C ARG A 356 -50.69 -10.36 31.57
N ASP A 357 -49.39 -10.67 31.33
CA ASP A 357 -48.90 -12.03 31.09
C ASP A 357 -49.77 -12.83 30.11
N ARG A 358 -50.13 -12.23 28.99
CA ARG A 358 -51.00 -12.81 27.98
C ARG A 358 -50.79 -12.22 26.57
N LEU A 359 -51.27 -12.98 25.61
CA LEU A 359 -51.41 -12.58 24.25
C LEU A 359 -52.88 -12.25 23.93
N VAL A 360 -53.09 -11.17 23.18
CA VAL A 360 -54.39 -10.84 22.59
C VAL A 360 -54.16 -10.68 21.07
N ALA A 361 -54.96 -11.38 20.28
CA ALA A 361 -55.01 -11.21 18.84
C ALA A 361 -56.17 -10.32 18.45
N ASP A 362 -55.96 -9.54 17.39
CA ASP A 362 -56.98 -8.71 16.75
C ASP A 362 -57.37 -9.33 15.42
N ASP A 363 -58.61 -9.76 15.34
CA ASP A 363 -59.13 -10.50 14.16
C ASP A 363 -59.54 -9.56 13.00
N GLY A 364 -59.52 -8.25 13.15
CA GLY A 364 -59.88 -7.23 12.17
C GLY A 364 -61.30 -6.71 12.27
#